data_d1fa49096fa462ea834407625ab9b2ea
#
_entry.id   d1fa49096fa462ea834407625ab9b2ea
#
_cell.length_a   1.000
_cell.length_b   1.000
_cell.length_c   1.000
_cell.angle_alpha   90.00
_cell.angle_beta   90.00
_cell.angle_gamma   90.00
#
_symmetry.space_group_name_H-M   'P 1'
#
loop_
_entity.id
_entity.type
_entity.pdbx_description
1 polymer ?
#
loop_
_entity_poly.entity_id
_entity_poly.type
_entity_poly.pdbx_seq_one_letter_code
_entity_poly.pdbx_strand_id
1 'polypeptide(L)'
;ESSILFVTHMPDISELFSFLNHRLNFEFRLQQEINDLYHLLYSGRGLEDLIIRAESFLHRPMSVLDASYSLIAISPLMHQLPFGMEKSKEGTFLSSQEVESLRRLQIEHQIYQNNQAFFIQTEDHPDTNWIFCAIRIQHVMTGYVALCLPDQADASEHELRLITAFSDICAIEMQKHEFFVQNTGLQYETFLTELLEGRFNDVNIIEARLKLLNRRFGKFFCLAILY
;
A
#
# COMPACT_ATOMS: atom_id res chain seq x y z
N GLU A 1 -9.02 -2.01 -22.93
CA GLU A 1 -9.27 -3.46 -22.95
C GLU A 1 -10.69 -3.74 -23.35
N SER A 2 -10.89 -4.57 -24.38
CA SER A 2 -12.23 -4.94 -24.84
C SER A 2 -12.73 -6.09 -23.96
N SER A 3 -13.72 -5.83 -23.12
CA SER A 3 -14.37 -6.86 -22.35
C SER A 3 -15.32 -7.65 -23.27
N ILE A 4 -15.12 -8.95 -23.41
CA ILE A 4 -16.00 -9.84 -24.17
C ILE A 4 -16.94 -10.52 -23.19
N LEU A 5 -18.25 -10.31 -23.38
CA LEU A 5 -19.29 -10.98 -22.62
C LEU A 5 -19.68 -12.28 -23.32
N PHE A 6 -19.46 -13.42 -22.68
CA PHE A 6 -19.94 -14.71 -23.14
C PHE A 6 -21.31 -14.99 -22.53
N VAL A 7 -22.32 -15.14 -23.35
CA VAL A 7 -23.67 -15.51 -22.95
C VAL A 7 -23.88 -16.98 -23.28
N THR A 8 -23.95 -17.85 -22.27
CA THR A 8 -24.10 -19.29 -22.42
C THR A 8 -25.57 -19.76 -22.59
N HIS A 9 -26.51 -18.91 -22.17
CA HIS A 9 -27.95 -19.10 -22.40
C HIS A 9 -28.52 -17.75 -22.82
N MET A 10 -29.65 -17.75 -23.58
CA MET A 10 -30.36 -16.50 -23.86
C MET A 10 -30.97 -15.96 -22.56
N PRO A 11 -30.37 -14.92 -21.93
CA PRO A 11 -30.98 -14.28 -20.78
C PRO A 11 -32.20 -13.49 -21.24
N ASP A 12 -33.12 -13.24 -20.33
CA ASP A 12 -34.13 -12.22 -20.56
C ASP A 12 -33.44 -10.88 -20.87
N ILE A 13 -33.92 -10.19 -21.91
CA ILE A 13 -33.39 -8.88 -22.31
C ILE A 13 -33.36 -7.90 -21.15
N SER A 14 -34.32 -7.97 -20.25
CA SER A 14 -34.38 -7.14 -19.05
C SER A 14 -33.25 -7.46 -18.05
N GLU A 15 -32.87 -8.70 -17.88
CA GLU A 15 -31.76 -9.12 -17.03
C GLU A 15 -30.42 -8.66 -17.61
N LEU A 16 -30.24 -8.82 -18.92
CA LEU A 16 -29.04 -8.33 -19.60
C LEU A 16 -28.91 -6.80 -19.49
N PHE A 17 -30.01 -6.06 -19.69
CA PHE A 17 -30.02 -4.62 -19.53
C PHE A 17 -29.71 -4.18 -18.09
N SER A 18 -30.28 -4.88 -17.11
CA SER A 18 -30.02 -4.63 -15.68
C SER A 18 -28.54 -4.85 -15.36
N PHE A 19 -27.97 -5.97 -15.82
CA PHE A 19 -26.56 -6.29 -15.64
C PHE A 19 -25.64 -5.23 -16.27
N LEU A 20 -25.89 -4.88 -17.52
CA LEU A 20 -25.10 -3.86 -18.24
C LEU A 20 -25.18 -2.49 -17.56
N ASN A 21 -26.38 -2.07 -17.14
CA ASN A 21 -26.56 -0.81 -16.42
C ASN A 21 -25.83 -0.83 -15.08
N HIS A 22 -25.91 -1.92 -14.33
CA HIS A 22 -25.18 -2.05 -13.07
C HIS A 22 -23.67 -1.94 -13.30
N ARG A 23 -23.13 -2.65 -14.30
CA ARG A 23 -21.71 -2.64 -14.64
C ARG A 23 -21.24 -1.27 -15.12
N LEU A 24 -22.00 -0.60 -15.98
CA LEU A 24 -21.68 0.75 -16.45
C LEU A 24 -21.70 1.77 -15.31
N ASN A 25 -22.70 1.70 -14.43
CA ASN A 25 -22.77 2.58 -13.26
C ASN A 25 -21.60 2.34 -12.30
N PHE A 26 -21.20 1.09 -12.11
CA PHE A 26 -20.03 0.73 -11.31
C PHE A 26 -18.75 1.35 -11.90
N GLU A 27 -18.49 1.13 -13.20
CA GLU A 27 -17.30 1.67 -13.87
C GLU A 27 -17.29 3.21 -13.86
N PHE A 28 -18.44 3.83 -14.10
CA PHE A 28 -18.58 5.29 -14.08
C PHE A 28 -18.27 5.86 -12.69
N ARG A 29 -18.83 5.27 -11.65
CA ARG A 29 -18.61 5.69 -10.26
C ARG A 29 -17.13 5.54 -9.88
N LEU A 30 -16.53 4.37 -10.14
CA LEU A 30 -15.12 4.14 -9.85
C LEU A 30 -14.22 5.14 -10.57
N GLN A 31 -14.51 5.42 -11.85
CA GLN A 31 -13.75 6.40 -12.62
C GLN A 31 -13.90 7.82 -12.07
N GLN A 32 -15.07 8.20 -11.59
CA GLN A 32 -15.27 9.49 -10.94
C GLN A 32 -14.45 9.60 -9.65
N GLU A 33 -14.46 8.58 -8.79
CA GLU A 33 -13.70 8.55 -7.55
C GLU A 33 -12.18 8.66 -7.82
N ILE A 34 -11.67 7.93 -8.81
CA ILE A 34 -10.28 8.02 -9.25
C ILE A 34 -9.95 9.42 -9.79
N ASN A 35 -10.80 9.99 -10.61
CA ASN A 35 -10.61 11.35 -11.12
C ASN A 35 -10.58 12.40 -10.01
N ASP A 36 -11.44 12.27 -9.02
CA ASP A 36 -11.44 13.13 -7.83
C ASP A 36 -10.12 13.08 -7.08
N LEU A 37 -9.55 11.88 -6.91
CA LEU A 37 -8.24 11.71 -6.29
C LEU A 37 -7.13 12.37 -7.13
N TYR A 38 -7.17 12.25 -8.47
CA TYR A 38 -6.24 12.96 -9.34
C TYR A 38 -6.38 14.48 -9.26
N HIS A 39 -7.61 15.01 -9.20
CA HIS A 39 -7.83 16.44 -8.99
C HIS A 39 -7.24 16.92 -7.68
N LEU A 40 -7.37 16.12 -6.61
CA LEU A 40 -6.78 16.43 -5.32
C LEU A 40 -5.24 16.38 -5.38
N LEU A 41 -4.66 15.39 -6.05
CA LEU A 41 -3.23 15.27 -6.30
C LEU A 41 -2.66 16.51 -7.00
N TYR A 42 -3.35 17.01 -8.04
CA TYR A 42 -2.94 18.21 -8.77
C TYR A 42 -3.11 19.49 -7.96
N SER A 43 -3.98 19.50 -6.95
CA SER A 43 -4.13 20.65 -6.05
C SER A 43 -2.97 20.81 -5.07
N GLY A 44 -2.08 19.81 -4.94
CA GLY A 44 -0.89 19.85 -4.10
C GLY A 44 -1.16 19.81 -2.60
N ARG A 45 -2.28 19.25 -2.17
CA ARG A 45 -2.66 19.18 -0.75
C ARG A 45 -1.96 18.09 0.05
N GLY A 46 -1.23 17.20 -0.61
CA GLY A 46 -0.44 16.17 0.03
C GLY A 46 -1.17 14.85 0.32
N LEU A 47 -0.44 13.89 0.85
CA LEU A 47 -0.93 12.53 1.11
C LEU A 47 -2.02 12.47 2.18
N GLU A 48 -2.00 13.36 3.17
CA GLU A 48 -3.02 13.38 4.22
C GLU A 48 -4.42 13.67 3.67
N ASP A 49 -4.56 14.68 2.81
CA ASP A 49 -5.84 14.98 2.18
C ASP A 49 -6.27 13.88 1.20
N LEU A 50 -5.31 13.27 0.50
CA LEU A 50 -5.57 12.15 -0.41
C LEU A 50 -6.13 10.93 0.31
N ILE A 51 -5.53 10.54 1.45
CA ILE A 51 -6.01 9.38 2.22
C ILE A 51 -7.39 9.63 2.86
N ILE A 52 -7.64 10.85 3.36
CA ILE A 52 -8.96 11.24 3.87
C ILE A 52 -10.01 11.14 2.77
N ARG A 53 -9.67 11.58 1.56
CA ARG A 53 -10.59 11.48 0.43
C ARG A 53 -10.85 10.04 0.01
N ALA A 54 -9.82 9.20 -0.08
CA ALA A 54 -9.96 7.78 -0.37
C ALA A 54 -10.83 7.05 0.70
N GLU A 55 -10.60 7.34 1.98
CA GLU A 55 -11.44 6.84 3.06
C GLU A 55 -12.91 7.25 2.88
N SER A 56 -13.19 8.47 2.43
CA SER A 56 -14.57 8.94 2.23
C SER A 56 -15.32 8.15 1.13
N PHE A 57 -14.62 7.49 0.21
CA PHE A 57 -15.21 6.62 -0.80
C PHE A 57 -15.38 5.18 -0.32
N LEU A 58 -14.40 4.69 0.43
CA LEU A 58 -14.33 3.30 0.88
C LEU A 58 -15.03 3.06 2.21
N HIS A 59 -15.12 4.10 3.05
CA HIS A 59 -15.61 4.00 4.43
C HIS A 59 -14.88 2.93 5.25
N ARG A 60 -13.57 2.79 5.00
CA ARG A 60 -12.67 1.81 5.63
C ARG A 60 -11.42 2.48 6.15
N PRO A 61 -10.91 2.04 7.33
CA PRO A 61 -9.64 2.54 7.86
C PRO A 61 -8.47 2.23 6.92
N MET A 62 -7.60 3.20 6.68
CA MET A 62 -6.45 3.04 5.77
C MET A 62 -5.20 3.74 6.29
N SER A 63 -4.06 3.23 5.87
CA SER A 63 -2.75 3.82 6.12
C SER A 63 -1.84 3.71 4.90
N VAL A 64 -0.91 4.65 4.81
CA VAL A 64 0.19 4.62 3.84
C VAL A 64 1.49 4.51 4.64
N LEU A 65 2.28 3.51 4.31
CA LEU A 65 3.55 3.23 4.95
C LEU A 65 4.68 3.27 3.92
N ASP A 66 5.86 3.66 4.37
CA ASP A 66 7.06 3.46 3.58
C ASP A 66 7.61 2.03 3.71
N ALA A 67 8.67 1.73 2.98
CA ALA A 67 9.33 0.44 3.01
C ALA A 67 10.04 0.13 4.36
N SER A 68 10.11 1.09 5.28
CA SER A 68 10.69 0.96 6.62
C SER A 68 9.63 0.88 7.71
N TYR A 69 8.36 0.66 7.34
CA TYR A 69 7.19 0.65 8.23
C TYR A 69 6.89 2.00 8.92
N SER A 70 7.45 3.09 8.41
CA SER A 70 7.08 4.42 8.85
C SER A 70 5.72 4.80 8.29
N LEU A 71 4.84 5.30 9.14
CA LEU A 71 3.52 5.79 8.76
C LEU A 71 3.67 7.17 8.11
N ILE A 72 3.41 7.24 6.81
CA ILE A 72 3.47 8.48 6.03
C ILE A 72 2.14 9.23 6.11
N ALA A 73 1.04 8.49 6.00
CA ALA A 73 -0.31 9.04 6.15
C ALA A 73 -1.24 8.01 6.78
N ILE A 74 -2.20 8.50 7.53
CA ILE A 74 -3.17 7.67 8.25
C ILE A 74 -4.55 8.31 8.17
N SER A 75 -5.56 7.52 7.89
CA SER A 75 -6.92 8.02 7.77
C SER A 75 -7.61 8.20 9.14
N PRO A 76 -8.61 9.08 9.25
CA PRO A 76 -9.33 9.32 10.50
C PRO A 76 -9.91 8.07 11.17
N LEU A 77 -10.49 7.15 10.40
CA LEU A 77 -11.03 5.90 10.94
C LEU A 77 -9.93 4.98 11.47
N MET A 78 -8.74 4.99 10.86
CA MET A 78 -7.61 4.19 11.31
C MET A 78 -7.09 4.62 12.69
N HIS A 79 -7.19 5.90 13.04
CA HIS A 79 -6.85 6.40 14.38
C HIS A 79 -7.71 5.81 15.50
N GLN A 80 -8.88 5.28 15.17
CA GLN A 80 -9.83 4.72 16.15
C GLN A 80 -9.57 3.23 16.41
N LEU A 81 -8.74 2.59 15.59
CA LEU A 81 -8.41 1.18 15.78
C LEU A 81 -7.26 1.02 16.78
N PRO A 82 -7.29 -0.04 17.59
CA PRO A 82 -6.19 -0.39 18.50
C PRO A 82 -5.01 -0.99 17.71
N PHE A 83 -4.48 -0.25 16.75
CA PHE A 83 -3.35 -0.68 15.94
C PHE A 83 -2.05 -0.31 16.64
N GLY A 84 -1.11 -1.26 16.71
CA GLY A 84 0.16 -1.06 17.38
C GLY A 84 1.03 -0.04 16.64
N MET A 85 1.06 1.19 17.14
CA MET A 85 1.90 2.27 16.60
C MET A 85 2.85 2.76 17.69
N GLU A 86 4.11 2.92 17.34
CA GLU A 86 5.15 3.46 18.20
C GLU A 86 5.61 4.84 17.71
N LYS A 87 5.59 5.82 18.61
CA LYS A 87 6.09 7.17 18.31
C LYS A 87 7.56 7.28 18.70
N SER A 88 8.39 7.68 17.75
CA SER A 88 9.79 8.03 17.99
C SER A 88 10.04 9.52 17.70
N LYS A 89 11.27 10.00 17.93
CA LYS A 89 11.67 11.36 17.55
C LYS A 89 11.66 11.58 16.03
N GLU A 90 11.69 10.50 15.27
CA GLU A 90 11.87 10.47 13.81
C GLU A 90 10.56 10.24 13.07
N GLY A 91 9.48 9.91 13.78
CA GLY A 91 8.17 9.68 13.19
C GLY A 91 7.32 8.68 13.96
N THR A 92 6.25 8.26 13.33
CA THR A 92 5.38 7.19 13.83
C THR A 92 5.62 5.93 13.00
N PHE A 93 5.85 4.81 13.65
CA PHE A 93 6.14 3.52 13.01
C PHE A 93 5.14 2.48 13.46
N LEU A 94 5.01 1.40 12.69
CA LEU A 94 4.35 0.20 13.20
C LEU A 94 5.14 -0.36 14.39
N SER A 95 4.42 -0.89 15.38
CA SER A 95 5.05 -1.58 16.50
C SER A 95 5.82 -2.81 16.02
N SER A 96 6.83 -3.20 16.79
CA SER A 96 7.62 -4.39 16.50
C SER A 96 6.75 -5.65 16.38
N GLN A 97 5.67 -5.74 17.14
CA GLN A 97 4.72 -6.84 17.09
C GLN A 97 3.97 -6.89 15.74
N GLU A 98 3.49 -5.75 15.26
CA GLU A 98 2.80 -5.66 13.96
C GLU A 98 3.73 -6.00 12.80
N VAL A 99 4.96 -5.50 12.85
CA VAL A 99 5.98 -5.82 11.85
C VAL A 99 6.28 -7.32 11.82
N GLU A 100 6.35 -7.98 12.97
CA GLU A 100 6.57 -9.43 13.04
C GLU A 100 5.38 -10.22 12.48
N SER A 101 4.15 -9.77 12.72
CA SER A 101 2.94 -10.32 12.09
C SER A 101 2.99 -10.22 10.56
N LEU A 102 3.34 -9.05 10.01
CA LEU A 102 3.48 -8.85 8.58
C LEU A 102 4.53 -9.80 7.97
N ARG A 103 5.63 -10.02 8.66
CA ARG A 103 6.69 -10.94 8.23
C ARG A 103 6.26 -12.40 8.28
N ARG A 104 5.62 -12.83 9.36
CA ARG A 104 5.14 -14.20 9.52
C ARG A 104 4.15 -14.58 8.44
N LEU A 105 3.27 -13.68 8.07
CA LEU A 105 2.31 -13.85 6.99
C LEU A 105 2.94 -13.68 5.60
N GLN A 106 4.24 -13.41 5.52
CA GLN A 106 4.97 -13.15 4.27
C GLN A 106 4.33 -12.04 3.42
N ILE A 107 3.69 -11.07 4.08
CA ILE A 107 2.96 -9.99 3.40
C ILE A 107 3.90 -9.16 2.54
N GLU A 108 5.11 -8.88 3.02
CA GLU A 108 6.13 -8.17 2.23
C GLU A 108 6.43 -8.87 0.91
N HIS A 109 6.61 -10.20 0.95
CA HIS A 109 6.86 -10.97 -0.26
C HIS A 109 5.69 -10.90 -1.24
N GLN A 110 4.46 -11.01 -0.72
CA GLN A 110 3.25 -10.87 -1.53
C GLN A 110 3.10 -9.46 -2.10
N ILE A 111 3.34 -8.41 -1.30
CA ILE A 111 3.32 -7.00 -1.76
C ILE A 111 4.36 -6.80 -2.87
N TYR A 112 5.55 -7.40 -2.73
CA TYR A 112 6.59 -7.28 -3.72
C TYR A 112 6.23 -7.95 -5.05
N GLN A 113 5.57 -9.10 -5.02
CA GLN A 113 5.20 -9.86 -6.21
C GLN A 113 3.97 -9.32 -6.93
N ASN A 114 3.03 -8.72 -6.21
CA ASN A 114 1.78 -8.25 -6.78
C ASN A 114 1.90 -6.79 -7.26
N ASN A 115 1.44 -6.56 -8.49
CA ASN A 115 1.36 -5.21 -9.05
C ASN A 115 0.01 -4.51 -8.79
N GLN A 116 -0.94 -5.22 -8.21
CA GLN A 116 -2.28 -4.76 -7.91
C GLN A 116 -2.61 -5.02 -6.45
N ALA A 117 -3.65 -4.38 -5.96
CA ALA A 117 -4.17 -4.62 -4.63
C ALA A 117 -4.62 -6.09 -4.49
N PHE A 118 -4.33 -6.67 -3.35
CA PHE A 118 -4.68 -8.05 -3.04
C PHE A 118 -5.19 -8.17 -1.61
N PHE A 119 -6.06 -9.13 -1.41
CA PHE A 119 -6.72 -9.42 -0.16
C PHE A 119 -5.92 -10.43 0.67
N ILE A 120 -5.85 -10.21 1.98
CA ILE A 120 -5.25 -11.15 2.94
C ILE A 120 -6.21 -11.36 4.10
N GLN A 121 -6.40 -12.63 4.40
CA GLN A 121 -7.07 -13.05 5.62
C GLN A 121 -6.02 -13.27 6.71
N THR A 122 -6.20 -12.63 7.88
CA THR A 122 -5.23 -12.71 8.97
C THR A 122 -5.74 -13.61 10.09
N GLU A 123 -4.93 -14.61 10.45
CA GLU A 123 -5.23 -15.50 11.58
C GLU A 123 -4.93 -14.84 12.93
N ASP A 124 -4.00 -13.90 12.97
CA ASP A 124 -3.52 -13.23 14.19
C ASP A 124 -4.48 -12.15 14.70
N HIS A 125 -5.24 -11.56 13.81
CA HIS A 125 -6.30 -10.60 14.10
C HIS A 125 -7.62 -11.16 13.58
N PRO A 126 -8.26 -12.09 14.31
CA PRO A 126 -9.40 -12.85 13.82
C PRO A 126 -10.60 -11.97 13.45
N ASP A 127 -10.62 -10.72 13.88
CA ASP A 127 -11.72 -9.79 13.61
C ASP A 127 -11.44 -8.85 12.42
N THR A 128 -10.28 -8.97 11.76
CA THR A 128 -9.90 -8.06 10.68
C THR A 128 -9.24 -8.78 9.52
N ASN A 129 -9.65 -8.42 8.30
CA ASN A 129 -8.94 -8.76 7.07
C ASN A 129 -8.28 -7.51 6.49
N TRP A 130 -7.43 -7.68 5.50
CA TRP A 130 -6.67 -6.59 4.95
C TRP A 130 -6.59 -6.62 3.42
N ILE A 131 -6.52 -5.44 2.83
CA ILE A 131 -6.09 -5.26 1.44
C ILE A 131 -4.77 -4.51 1.46
N PHE A 132 -3.77 -5.03 0.77
CA PHE A 132 -2.48 -4.38 0.58
C PHE A 132 -2.25 -4.05 -0.90
N CYS A 133 -1.55 -2.95 -1.16
CA CYS A 133 -1.07 -2.60 -2.49
C CYS A 133 0.29 -1.92 -2.40
N ALA A 134 1.24 -2.37 -3.21
CA ALA A 134 2.57 -1.75 -3.29
C ALA A 134 2.52 -0.36 -3.90
N ILE A 135 3.20 0.59 -3.30
CA ILE A 135 3.53 1.89 -3.92
C ILE A 135 4.87 1.74 -4.62
N ARG A 136 4.90 1.96 -5.93
CA ARG A 136 6.10 1.76 -6.75
C ARG A 136 6.50 3.03 -7.48
N ILE A 137 7.76 3.41 -7.34
CA ILE A 137 8.38 4.51 -8.08
C ILE A 137 9.47 3.90 -8.97
N GLN A 138 9.39 4.10 -10.28
CA GLN A 138 10.34 3.53 -11.24
C GLN A 138 10.56 2.01 -11.06
N HIS A 139 9.47 1.27 -10.84
CA HIS A 139 9.44 -0.18 -10.57
C HIS A 139 10.06 -0.62 -9.23
N VAL A 140 10.48 0.30 -8.39
CA VAL A 140 10.99 0.01 -7.04
C VAL A 140 9.88 0.23 -6.03
N MET A 141 9.65 -0.74 -5.16
CA MET A 141 8.70 -0.61 -4.06
C MET A 141 9.22 0.40 -3.05
N THR A 142 8.49 1.49 -2.85
CA THR A 142 8.84 2.58 -1.93
C THR A 142 8.02 2.56 -0.66
N GLY A 143 6.92 1.85 -0.69
CA GLY A 143 5.98 1.72 0.40
C GLY A 143 4.78 0.90 0.01
N TYR A 144 3.74 0.96 0.80
CA TYR A 144 2.48 0.28 0.53
C TYR A 144 1.29 0.98 1.18
N VAL A 145 0.13 0.75 0.59
CA VAL A 145 -1.17 1.10 1.16
C VAL A 145 -1.71 -0.11 1.87
N ALA A 146 -2.24 0.07 3.08
CA ALA A 146 -2.97 -0.93 3.83
C ALA A 146 -4.40 -0.42 4.10
N LEU A 147 -5.40 -1.22 3.72
CA LEU A 147 -6.81 -0.99 4.01
C LEU A 147 -7.30 -2.08 4.97
N CYS A 148 -7.86 -1.67 6.09
CA CYS A 148 -8.44 -2.58 7.07
C CYS A 148 -9.89 -2.91 6.72
N LEU A 149 -10.24 -4.19 6.74
CA LEU A 149 -11.58 -4.71 6.58
C LEU A 149 -12.04 -5.28 7.92
N PRO A 150 -12.75 -4.49 8.77
CA PRO A 150 -13.24 -4.98 10.04
C PRO A 150 -14.33 -6.04 9.84
N ASP A 151 -14.63 -6.78 10.92
CA ASP A 151 -15.67 -7.81 10.96
C ASP A 151 -15.45 -8.95 9.94
N GLN A 152 -14.19 -9.27 9.63
CA GLN A 152 -13.82 -10.31 8.65
C GLN A 152 -14.47 -10.10 7.27
N ALA A 153 -14.76 -8.86 6.89
CA ALA A 153 -15.37 -8.57 5.61
C ALA A 153 -14.47 -9.04 4.46
N ASP A 154 -15.09 -9.55 3.40
CA ASP A 154 -14.40 -9.86 2.15
C ASP A 154 -14.12 -8.57 1.36
N ALA A 155 -13.04 -8.60 0.56
CA ALA A 155 -12.70 -7.52 -0.33
C ALA A 155 -13.65 -7.46 -1.53
N SER A 156 -14.22 -6.29 -1.78
CA SER A 156 -14.99 -6.03 -2.99
C SER A 156 -14.11 -5.65 -4.18
N GLU A 157 -14.61 -5.87 -5.40
CA GLU A 157 -13.93 -5.41 -6.63
C GLU A 157 -13.65 -3.90 -6.60
N HIS A 158 -14.57 -3.13 -6.04
CA HIS A 158 -14.43 -1.67 -5.88
C HIS A 158 -13.23 -1.31 -4.99
N GLU A 159 -13.12 -1.92 -3.81
CA GLU A 159 -12.01 -1.69 -2.88
C GLU A 159 -10.67 -2.04 -3.51
N LEU A 160 -10.55 -3.22 -4.13
CA LEU A 160 -9.32 -3.65 -4.78
C LEU A 160 -8.88 -2.71 -5.91
N ARG A 161 -9.80 -2.30 -6.76
CA ARG A 161 -9.49 -1.41 -7.89
C ARG A 161 -9.19 0.01 -7.46
N LEU A 162 -9.93 0.55 -6.49
CA LEU A 162 -9.68 1.89 -5.99
C LEU A 162 -8.35 1.97 -5.22
N ILE A 163 -8.02 0.96 -4.40
CA ILE A 163 -6.73 0.89 -3.70
C ILE A 163 -5.56 0.76 -4.68
N THR A 164 -5.73 0.01 -5.78
CA THR A 164 -4.70 -0.06 -6.83
C THR A 164 -4.45 1.33 -7.43
N ALA A 165 -5.51 2.04 -7.84
CA ALA A 165 -5.37 3.40 -8.38
C ALA A 165 -4.83 4.39 -7.34
N PHE A 166 -5.24 4.26 -6.08
CA PHE A 166 -4.76 5.11 -4.99
C PHE A 166 -3.27 4.90 -4.73
N SER A 167 -2.76 3.67 -4.82
CA SER A 167 -1.31 3.41 -4.67
C SER A 167 -0.48 4.08 -5.77
N ASP A 168 -0.97 4.13 -7.01
CA ASP A 168 -0.31 4.84 -8.11
C ASP A 168 -0.31 6.36 -7.87
N ILE A 169 -1.41 6.90 -7.35
CA ILE A 169 -1.53 8.32 -6.96
C ILE A 169 -0.56 8.65 -5.83
N CYS A 170 -0.46 7.79 -4.82
CA CYS A 170 0.52 7.93 -3.73
C CYS A 170 1.96 7.95 -4.28
N ALA A 171 2.28 7.09 -5.25
CA ALA A 171 3.59 7.07 -5.88
C ALA A 171 3.94 8.41 -6.55
N ILE A 172 2.98 9.04 -7.23
CA ILE A 172 3.17 10.35 -7.86
C ILE A 172 3.36 11.44 -6.79
N GLU A 173 2.55 11.44 -5.73
CA GLU A 173 2.67 12.43 -4.66
C GLU A 173 3.99 12.31 -3.90
N MET A 174 4.39 11.07 -3.59
CA MET A 174 5.66 10.80 -2.92
C MET A 174 6.86 11.24 -3.74
N GLN A 175 6.78 11.21 -5.09
CA GLN A 175 7.84 11.75 -5.96
C GLN A 175 7.97 13.26 -5.91
N LYS A 176 6.87 14.00 -5.70
CA LYS A 176 6.89 15.46 -5.67
C LYS A 176 7.60 16.02 -4.44
N HIS A 177 7.50 15.33 -3.32
CA HIS A 177 8.15 15.74 -2.10
C HIS A 177 9.60 15.28 -2.10
N GLU A 178 10.52 16.16 -1.67
CA GLU A 178 11.90 15.83 -1.33
C GLU A 178 12.00 14.79 -0.19
N PHE A 179 10.88 14.15 0.15
CA PHE A 179 10.73 13.15 1.17
C PHE A 179 11.77 12.02 1.02
N PHE A 180 12.12 11.71 -0.23
CA PHE A 180 13.17 10.75 -0.54
C PHE A 180 14.57 11.26 -0.23
N VAL A 181 14.80 12.59 -0.26
CA VAL A 181 16.15 13.15 -0.10
C VAL A 181 16.51 13.35 1.37
N GLN A 182 15.54 13.71 2.21
CA GLN A 182 15.81 14.02 3.62
C GLN A 182 15.90 12.77 4.52
N ASN A 183 15.22 11.67 4.19
CA ASN A 183 15.20 10.45 5.00
C ASN A 183 16.13 9.33 4.51
N THR A 184 16.91 9.56 3.45
CA THR A 184 17.80 8.51 2.91
C THR A 184 18.86 8.02 3.89
N GLY A 185 19.32 8.85 4.81
CA GLY A 185 20.29 8.48 5.85
C GLY A 185 19.69 7.47 6.82
N LEU A 186 18.52 7.78 7.36
CA LEU A 186 17.83 6.96 8.34
C LEU A 186 17.31 5.64 7.74
N GLN A 187 16.73 5.73 6.54
CA GLN A 187 16.29 4.55 5.80
C GLN A 187 17.45 3.60 5.50
N TYR A 188 18.65 4.14 5.24
CA TYR A 188 19.84 3.34 5.03
C TYR A 188 20.32 2.66 6.32
N GLU A 189 20.26 3.36 7.44
CA GLU A 189 20.60 2.82 8.76
C GLU A 189 19.63 1.70 9.15
N THR A 190 18.33 1.92 9.01
CA THR A 190 17.30 0.91 9.24
C THR A 190 17.51 -0.31 8.34
N PHE A 191 17.73 -0.07 7.04
CA PHE A 191 18.02 -1.13 6.07
C PHE A 191 19.26 -1.95 6.45
N LEU A 192 20.35 -1.29 6.86
CA LEU A 192 21.57 -1.98 7.29
C LEU A 192 21.33 -2.80 8.57
N THR A 193 20.59 -2.26 9.52
CA THR A 193 20.22 -2.98 10.75
C THR A 193 19.44 -4.24 10.42
N GLU A 194 18.41 -4.14 9.59
CA GLU A 194 17.60 -5.27 9.15
C GLU A 194 18.41 -6.31 8.37
N LEU A 195 19.36 -5.85 7.53
CA LEU A 195 20.25 -6.73 6.80
C LEU A 195 21.19 -7.51 7.74
N LEU A 196 21.76 -6.82 8.74
CA LEU A 196 22.64 -7.43 9.75
C LEU A 196 21.90 -8.41 10.67
N GLU A 197 20.63 -8.13 10.96
CA GLU A 197 19.76 -9.01 11.73
C GLU A 197 19.25 -10.22 10.92
N GLY A 198 19.61 -10.32 9.64
CA GLY A 198 19.22 -11.43 8.77
C GLY A 198 17.73 -11.42 8.42
N ARG A 199 17.09 -10.25 8.46
CA ARG A 199 15.65 -10.12 8.26
C ARG A 199 15.21 -10.24 6.80
N PHE A 200 16.14 -10.20 5.84
CA PHE A 200 15.85 -10.37 4.42
C PHE A 200 16.14 -11.79 3.96
N ASN A 201 15.11 -12.45 3.45
CA ASN A 201 15.22 -13.81 2.89
C ASN A 201 15.35 -13.81 1.35
N ASP A 202 15.22 -12.66 0.69
CA ASP A 202 15.26 -12.54 -0.77
C ASP A 202 16.24 -11.44 -1.21
N VAL A 203 17.21 -11.85 -2.03
CA VAL A 203 18.24 -10.95 -2.60
C VAL A 203 17.60 -9.86 -3.47
N ASN A 204 16.48 -10.15 -4.16
CA ASN A 204 15.81 -9.18 -5.01
C ASN A 204 15.22 -8.01 -4.18
N ILE A 205 14.73 -8.28 -2.97
CA ILE A 205 14.25 -7.26 -2.04
C ILE A 205 15.42 -6.36 -1.60
N ILE A 206 16.58 -6.97 -1.29
CA ILE A 206 17.79 -6.24 -0.91
C ILE A 206 18.25 -5.32 -2.05
N GLU A 207 18.33 -5.84 -3.27
CA GLU A 207 18.73 -5.05 -4.44
C GLU A 207 17.73 -3.92 -4.76
N ALA A 208 16.44 -4.17 -4.63
CA ALA A 208 15.41 -3.16 -4.83
C ALA A 208 15.53 -2.03 -3.80
N ARG A 209 15.70 -2.34 -2.51
CA ARG A 209 15.91 -1.33 -1.46
C ARG A 209 17.21 -0.54 -1.65
N LEU A 210 18.31 -1.20 -2.06
CA LEU A 210 19.56 -0.50 -2.37
C LEU A 210 19.43 0.48 -3.53
N LYS A 211 18.71 0.09 -4.58
CA LYS A 211 18.43 0.99 -5.71
C LYS A 211 17.63 2.22 -5.27
N LEU A 212 16.66 2.04 -4.37
CA LEU A 212 15.84 3.09 -3.81
C LEU A 212 16.67 4.08 -2.99
N LEU A 213 17.58 3.57 -2.19
CA LEU A 213 18.51 4.36 -1.38
C LEU A 213 19.63 5.01 -2.22
N ASN A 214 19.61 4.84 -3.54
CA ASN A 214 20.66 5.26 -4.47
C ASN A 214 22.06 4.79 -4.02
N ARG A 215 22.13 3.60 -3.45
CA ARG A 215 23.34 2.97 -2.93
C ARG A 215 23.64 1.68 -3.70
N ARG A 216 24.91 1.31 -3.73
CA ARG A 216 25.38 0.05 -4.28
C ARG A 216 26.37 -0.55 -3.29
N PHE A 217 26.21 -1.84 -3.03
CA PHE A 217 27.26 -2.55 -2.31
C PHE A 217 28.46 -2.77 -3.21
N GLY A 218 29.64 -2.52 -2.64
CA GLY A 218 30.89 -2.92 -3.27
C GLY A 218 31.09 -4.44 -3.19
N LYS A 219 32.12 -4.92 -3.87
CA LYS A 219 32.50 -6.33 -3.83
C LYS A 219 33.04 -6.77 -2.45
N PHE A 220 33.46 -5.82 -1.65
CA PHE A 220 34.02 -6.04 -0.31
C PHE A 220 33.37 -5.08 0.69
N PHE A 221 33.14 -5.57 1.90
CA PHE A 221 32.62 -4.80 3.02
C PHE A 221 33.70 -4.70 4.10
N CYS A 222 33.76 -3.54 4.73
CA CYS A 222 34.52 -3.33 5.95
C CYS A 222 33.55 -2.86 7.03
N LEU A 223 33.45 -3.59 8.13
CA LEU A 223 32.70 -3.19 9.33
C LEU A 223 33.70 -2.64 10.35
N ALA A 224 33.62 -1.35 10.70
CA ALA A 224 34.38 -0.75 11.77
C ALA A 224 33.46 -0.58 12.99
N ILE A 225 33.82 -1.22 14.11
CA ILE A 225 33.16 -1.02 15.40
C ILE A 225 34.01 -0.07 16.22
N LEU A 226 33.46 1.10 16.52
CA LEU A 226 34.10 2.08 17.42
C LEU A 226 33.51 1.90 18.82
N TYR A 227 34.36 1.65 19.79
CA TYR A 227 33.99 1.54 21.22
C TYR A 227 34.13 2.90 21.91
#